data_9e05be28513733fc93d207644610be35
#
_entry.id   9e05be28513733fc93d207644610be35
#
_cell.length_a   1.000
_cell.length_b   1.000
_cell.length_c   1.000
_cell.angle_alpha   90.00
_cell.angle_beta   90.00
_cell.angle_gamma   90.00
#
_symmetry.space_group_name_H-M   'P 1'
#
loop_
_entity.id
_entity.type
_entity.pdbx_description
1 polymer ?
#
loop_
_entity_poly.entity_id
_entity_poly.type
_entity_poly.pdbx_seq_one_letter_code
_entity_poly.pdbx_strand_id
1 'polypeptide(L)'
;IEREAEKRRLALELGATMAISDQEIEEVAKQENIDYVIECIGLKSTMEQAIRIAGKYAKVLLFGLGDPEQPISFNQFEAYTKELSIYTSFLNPLCSERAVHLLESGQINTKKIISAKLTLEEMGEELKTLRYARKGKVLVSVSGEH
;
A
#
# COMPACT_ATOMS: atom_id res chain seq x y z
N ILE A 1 -7.72 1.78 -2.60
CA ILE A 1 -7.62 2.69 -3.77
C ILE A 1 -6.47 2.21 -4.63
N GLU A 2 -6.69 2.00 -5.93
CA GLU A 2 -5.68 1.53 -6.87
C GLU A 2 -5.99 2.04 -8.28
N ARG A 3 -4.98 2.53 -8.99
CA ARG A 3 -5.13 3.12 -10.33
C ARG A 3 -5.31 2.06 -11.42
N GLU A 4 -4.64 0.91 -11.28
CA GLU A 4 -4.67 -0.16 -12.27
C GLU A 4 -5.90 -1.07 -12.08
N ALA A 5 -6.73 -1.19 -13.11
CA ALA A 5 -7.97 -1.98 -13.06
C ALA A 5 -7.73 -3.47 -12.71
N GLU A 6 -6.63 -4.06 -13.20
CA GLU A 6 -6.28 -5.45 -12.89
C GLU A 6 -5.96 -5.63 -11.40
N LYS A 7 -5.23 -4.69 -10.79
CA LYS A 7 -4.92 -4.71 -9.36
C LYS A 7 -6.16 -4.46 -8.50
N ARG A 8 -7.10 -3.61 -8.96
CA ARG A 8 -8.40 -3.46 -8.28
C ARG A 8 -9.19 -4.77 -8.27
N ARG A 9 -9.22 -5.48 -9.42
CA ARG A 9 -9.86 -6.80 -9.48
C ARG A 9 -9.19 -7.80 -8.53
N LEU A 10 -7.86 -7.85 -8.51
CA LEU A 10 -7.12 -8.69 -7.59
C LEU A 10 -7.43 -8.37 -6.12
N ALA A 11 -7.54 -7.08 -5.76
CA ALA A 11 -7.91 -6.67 -4.41
C ALA A 11 -9.28 -7.23 -4.00
N LEU A 12 -10.29 -7.15 -4.88
CA LEU A 12 -11.61 -7.74 -4.63
C LEU A 12 -11.53 -9.27 -4.48
N GLU A 13 -10.75 -9.95 -5.33
CA GLU A 13 -10.53 -11.40 -5.21
C GLU A 13 -9.79 -11.81 -3.93
N LEU A 14 -9.02 -10.91 -3.34
CA LEU A 14 -8.32 -11.10 -2.07
C LEU A 14 -9.16 -10.70 -0.85
N GLY A 15 -10.40 -10.26 -1.05
CA GLY A 15 -11.36 -10.01 0.02
C GLY A 15 -11.60 -8.54 0.34
N ALA A 16 -11.14 -7.61 -0.47
CA ALA A 16 -11.53 -6.21 -0.31
C ALA A 16 -13.03 -6.04 -0.59
N THR A 17 -13.71 -5.32 0.27
CA THR A 17 -15.14 -5.01 0.11
C THR A 17 -15.37 -4.12 -1.11
N MET A 18 -14.44 -3.20 -1.35
CA MET A 18 -14.48 -2.24 -2.45
C MET A 18 -13.06 -2.00 -2.98
N ALA A 19 -12.92 -1.80 -4.28
CA ALA A 19 -11.67 -1.39 -4.90
C ALA A 19 -11.97 -0.31 -5.95
N ILE A 20 -11.54 0.90 -5.68
CA ILE A 20 -11.86 2.10 -6.45
C ILE A 20 -10.61 2.76 -7.02
N SER A 21 -10.79 3.59 -8.03
CA SER A 21 -9.72 4.45 -8.55
C SER A 21 -9.49 5.67 -7.64
N ASP A 22 -8.40 6.36 -7.86
CA ASP A 22 -8.08 7.62 -7.20
C ASP A 22 -9.06 8.76 -7.52
N GLN A 23 -9.80 8.65 -8.61
CA GLN A 23 -10.82 9.63 -9.01
C GLN A 23 -12.14 9.49 -8.23
N GLU A 24 -12.45 8.29 -7.72
CA GLU A 24 -13.70 7.98 -7.05
C GLU A 24 -13.67 8.24 -5.54
N ILE A 25 -12.46 8.32 -4.94
CA ILE A 25 -12.33 8.34 -3.49
C ILE A 25 -12.98 9.53 -2.81
N GLU A 26 -12.95 10.70 -3.43
CA GLU A 26 -13.55 11.90 -2.85
C GLU A 26 -15.08 11.78 -2.70
N GLU A 27 -15.72 11.07 -3.62
CA GLU A 27 -17.15 10.81 -3.55
C GLU A 27 -17.48 9.77 -2.47
N VAL A 28 -16.69 8.70 -2.39
CA VAL A 28 -16.83 7.70 -1.33
C VAL A 28 -16.63 8.32 0.04
N ALA A 29 -15.61 9.17 0.21
CA ALA A 29 -15.33 9.85 1.48
C ALA A 29 -16.42 10.84 1.93
N LYS A 30 -17.28 11.31 1.02
CA LYS A 30 -18.46 12.12 1.38
C LYS A 30 -19.61 11.28 1.92
N GLN A 31 -19.72 10.04 1.46
CA GLN A 31 -20.82 9.14 1.79
C GLN A 31 -20.51 8.28 3.01
N GLU A 32 -19.24 7.96 3.24
CA GLU A 32 -18.78 7.05 4.27
C GLU A 32 -17.83 7.76 5.26
N ASN A 33 -17.97 7.45 6.56
CA ASN A 33 -16.96 7.86 7.54
C ASN A 33 -15.79 6.90 7.46
N ILE A 34 -14.63 7.35 6.99
CA ILE A 34 -13.44 6.52 6.87
C ILE A 34 -12.66 6.55 8.18
N ASP A 35 -12.72 5.48 8.96
CA ASP A 35 -12.13 5.42 10.30
C ASP A 35 -10.61 5.18 10.29
N TYR A 36 -10.10 4.47 9.27
CA TYR A 36 -8.67 4.13 9.14
C TYR A 36 -8.21 4.38 7.72
N VAL A 37 -7.12 5.12 7.57
CA VAL A 37 -6.46 5.34 6.29
C VAL A 37 -5.01 4.90 6.39
N ILE A 38 -4.56 4.04 5.48
CA ILE A 38 -3.16 3.62 5.38
C ILE A 38 -2.64 4.06 4.01
N GLU A 39 -1.74 5.02 4.01
CA GLU A 39 -1.08 5.53 2.82
C GLU A 39 0.23 4.75 2.61
N CYS A 40 0.38 4.07 1.47
CA CYS A 40 1.49 3.16 1.20
C CYS A 40 2.34 3.55 -0.02
N ILE A 41 2.09 4.71 -0.63
CA ILE A 41 2.75 5.13 -1.88
C ILE A 41 3.94 6.05 -1.59
N GLY A 42 3.74 7.02 -0.69
CA GLY A 42 4.78 7.98 -0.32
C GLY A 42 4.82 9.24 -1.18
N LEU A 43 3.84 9.49 -2.04
CA LEU A 43 3.77 10.74 -2.80
C LEU A 43 3.11 11.84 -1.96
N LYS A 44 3.59 13.07 -2.10
CA LYS A 44 2.98 14.25 -1.45
C LYS A 44 1.46 14.28 -1.66
N SER A 45 1.00 14.10 -2.90
CA SER A 45 -0.42 14.14 -3.25
C SER A 45 -1.25 13.06 -2.57
N THR A 46 -0.72 11.84 -2.44
CA THR A 46 -1.43 10.73 -1.78
C THR A 46 -1.43 10.86 -0.28
N MET A 47 -0.37 11.38 0.33
CA MET A 47 -0.31 11.69 1.76
C MET A 47 -1.31 12.79 2.15
N GLU A 48 -1.34 13.89 1.38
CA GLU A 48 -2.29 14.98 1.59
C GLU A 48 -3.74 14.50 1.37
N GLN A 49 -3.98 13.67 0.36
CA GLN A 49 -5.27 13.04 0.12
C GLN A 49 -5.69 12.15 1.30
N ALA A 50 -4.79 11.31 1.82
CA ALA A 50 -5.07 10.43 2.95
C ALA A 50 -5.58 11.18 4.17
N ILE A 51 -4.98 12.33 4.48
CA ILE A 51 -5.43 13.20 5.59
C ILE A 51 -6.79 13.85 5.26
N ARG A 52 -6.99 14.30 4.04
CA ARG A 52 -8.22 14.98 3.61
C ARG A 52 -9.45 14.08 3.63
N ILE A 53 -9.33 12.83 3.14
CA ILE A 53 -10.44 11.86 3.07
C ILE A 53 -10.77 11.20 4.39
N ALA A 54 -9.90 11.30 5.39
CA ALA A 54 -10.13 10.73 6.71
C ALA A 54 -11.38 11.32 7.35
N GLY A 55 -12.23 10.47 7.91
CA GLY A 55 -13.46 10.84 8.60
C GLY A 55 -13.21 11.40 10.00
N LYS A 56 -14.28 11.61 10.75
CA LYS A 56 -14.19 12.03 12.16
C LYS A 56 -13.58 10.92 13.02
N TYR A 57 -12.69 11.29 13.94
CA TYR A 57 -11.94 10.39 14.84
C TYR A 57 -11.03 9.39 14.13
N ALA A 58 -10.76 9.60 12.85
CA ALA A 58 -9.98 8.68 12.04
C ALA A 58 -8.52 8.61 12.46
N LYS A 59 -7.91 7.44 12.18
CA LYS A 59 -6.48 7.22 12.31
C LYS A 59 -5.85 7.12 10.92
N VAL A 60 -4.90 7.98 10.66
CA VAL A 60 -4.16 8.03 9.38
C VAL A 60 -2.74 7.54 9.62
N LEU A 61 -2.34 6.48 8.94
CA LEU A 61 -0.97 5.99 8.94
C LEU A 61 -0.28 6.37 7.62
N LEU A 62 0.71 7.24 7.69
CA LEU A 62 1.61 7.54 6.59
C LEU A 62 2.73 6.50 6.59
N PHE A 63 2.52 5.40 5.87
CA PHE A 63 3.43 4.26 5.80
C PHE A 63 4.41 4.37 4.63
N GLY A 64 3.99 5.01 3.53
CA GLY A 64 4.84 5.30 2.39
C GLY A 64 5.98 6.26 2.75
N LEU A 65 7.17 6.03 2.18
CA LEU A 65 8.32 6.92 2.36
C LEU A 65 8.23 8.10 1.40
N GLY A 66 8.07 9.29 1.96
CA GLY A 66 8.02 10.54 1.18
C GLY A 66 9.38 11.03 0.73
N ASP A 67 9.37 11.93 -0.24
CA ASP A 67 10.55 12.66 -0.68
C ASP A 67 10.88 13.74 0.38
N PRO A 68 12.11 13.77 0.93
CA PRO A 68 12.50 14.75 1.95
C PRO A 68 12.42 16.20 1.45
N GLU A 69 12.53 16.43 0.16
CA GLU A 69 12.46 17.77 -0.44
C GLU A 69 11.01 18.22 -0.73
N GLN A 70 10.04 17.35 -0.51
CA GLN A 70 8.62 17.62 -0.77
C GLN A 70 7.76 17.50 0.50
N PRO A 71 7.79 18.51 1.39
CA PRO A 71 6.96 18.49 2.59
C PRO A 71 5.47 18.47 2.22
N ILE A 72 4.68 17.73 3.02
CA ILE A 72 3.22 17.72 2.90
C ILE A 72 2.60 18.90 3.61
N SER A 73 1.40 19.30 3.16
CA SER A 73 0.58 20.32 3.78
C SER A 73 -0.83 19.79 4.03
N PHE A 74 -1.43 20.18 5.15
CA PHE A 74 -2.83 19.87 5.42
C PHE A 74 -3.50 21.01 6.20
N ASN A 75 -4.82 21.05 6.13
CA ASN A 75 -5.60 22.02 6.88
C ASN A 75 -5.67 21.59 8.36
N GLN A 76 -4.96 22.31 9.22
CA GLN A 76 -4.91 22.02 10.66
C GLN A 76 -6.30 22.18 11.31
N PHE A 77 -7.09 23.17 10.91
CA PHE A 77 -8.44 23.35 11.46
C PHE A 77 -9.36 22.19 11.13
N GLU A 78 -9.27 21.65 9.90
CA GLU A 78 -10.01 20.47 9.50
C GLU A 78 -9.56 19.24 10.29
N ALA A 79 -8.28 19.02 10.44
CA ALA A 79 -7.73 17.92 11.23
C ALA A 79 -8.16 18.01 12.71
N TYR A 80 -8.16 19.22 13.28
CA TYR A 80 -8.63 19.49 14.64
C TYR A 80 -10.11 19.20 14.81
N THR A 81 -10.96 19.70 13.91
CA THR A 81 -12.43 19.49 14.01
C THR A 81 -12.87 18.06 13.77
N LYS A 82 -12.07 17.28 13.06
CA LYS A 82 -12.24 15.84 12.87
C LYS A 82 -11.59 14.99 13.98
N GLU A 83 -10.80 15.59 14.87
CA GLU A 83 -10.01 14.88 15.91
C GLU A 83 -9.13 13.77 15.30
N LEU A 84 -8.38 14.09 14.24
CA LEU A 84 -7.56 13.10 13.54
C LEU A 84 -6.33 12.72 14.37
N SER A 85 -5.99 11.41 14.32
CA SER A 85 -4.71 10.88 14.78
C SER A 85 -3.84 10.53 13.58
N ILE A 86 -2.69 11.19 13.45
CA ILE A 86 -1.76 10.94 12.34
C ILE A 86 -0.53 10.23 12.87
N TYR A 87 -0.19 9.09 12.27
CA TYR A 87 0.93 8.23 12.63
C TYR A 87 1.88 8.07 11.46
N THR A 88 3.12 7.79 11.78
CA THR A 88 4.15 7.37 10.81
C THR A 88 4.74 6.02 11.23
N SER A 89 5.37 5.31 10.31
CA SER A 89 6.08 4.07 10.58
C SER A 89 7.46 4.09 9.93
N PHE A 90 8.46 3.60 10.64
CA PHE A 90 9.83 3.51 10.15
C PHE A 90 10.36 2.08 10.25
N LEU A 91 10.67 1.48 9.11
CA LEU A 91 11.40 0.21 8.93
C LEU A 91 10.84 -1.04 9.67
N ASN A 92 9.63 -1.04 10.18
CA ASN A 92 9.00 -2.23 10.81
C ASN A 92 9.93 -3.07 11.71
N PRO A 93 10.57 -2.49 12.75
CA PRO A 93 11.53 -3.23 13.57
C PRO A 93 10.84 -4.41 14.25
N LEU A 94 11.56 -5.54 14.37
CA LEU A 94 11.12 -6.77 15.05
C LEU A 94 9.84 -7.42 14.47
N CYS A 95 9.51 -7.15 13.19
CA CYS A 95 8.30 -7.70 12.56
C CYS A 95 8.54 -9.00 11.76
N SER A 96 9.80 -9.39 11.51
CA SER A 96 10.12 -10.51 10.62
C SER A 96 9.54 -11.84 11.10
N GLU A 97 9.67 -12.17 12.37
CA GLU A 97 9.13 -13.40 12.95
C GLU A 97 7.59 -13.45 12.82
N ARG A 98 6.92 -12.35 13.14
CA ARG A 98 5.47 -12.23 12.98
C ARG A 98 5.02 -12.36 11.52
N ALA A 99 5.80 -11.81 10.59
CA ALA A 99 5.53 -11.92 9.17
C ALA A 99 5.65 -13.37 8.68
N VAL A 100 6.69 -14.10 9.13
CA VAL A 100 6.87 -15.53 8.83
C VAL A 100 5.68 -16.33 9.35
N HIS A 101 5.27 -16.15 10.60
CA HIS A 101 4.11 -16.84 11.16
C HIS A 101 2.82 -16.57 10.37
N LEU A 102 2.59 -15.34 9.92
CA LEU A 102 1.43 -15.01 9.07
C LEU A 102 1.46 -15.73 7.73
N LEU A 103 2.65 -15.88 7.14
CA LEU A 103 2.83 -16.60 5.89
C LEU A 103 2.61 -18.11 6.08
N GLU A 104 3.22 -18.71 7.12
CA GLU A 104 3.10 -20.13 7.45
C GLU A 104 1.68 -20.53 7.80
N SER A 105 0.94 -19.67 8.50
CA SER A 105 -0.47 -19.93 8.86
C SER A 105 -1.43 -19.88 7.67
N GLY A 106 -0.97 -19.48 6.48
CA GLY A 106 -1.80 -19.35 5.29
C GLY A 106 -2.82 -18.20 5.32
N GLN A 107 -2.77 -17.32 6.32
CA GLN A 107 -3.65 -16.16 6.41
C GLN A 107 -3.41 -15.15 5.27
N ILE A 108 -2.19 -15.15 4.73
CA ILE A 108 -1.82 -14.29 3.59
C ILE A 108 -1.63 -15.17 2.34
N ASN A 109 -2.48 -14.98 1.34
CA ASN A 109 -2.34 -15.66 0.06
C ASN A 109 -1.30 -14.99 -0.84
N THR A 110 -0.04 -15.36 -0.66
CA THR A 110 1.07 -14.79 -1.43
C THR A 110 1.11 -15.25 -2.89
N LYS A 111 0.50 -16.40 -3.23
CA LYS A 111 0.54 -16.96 -4.59
C LYS A 111 -0.02 -16.01 -5.64
N LYS A 112 -1.04 -15.24 -5.27
CA LYS A 112 -1.65 -14.24 -6.16
C LYS A 112 -0.86 -12.93 -6.27
N ILE A 113 0.08 -12.70 -5.36
CA ILE A 113 0.88 -11.47 -5.30
C ILE A 113 2.23 -11.67 -6.01
N ILE A 114 2.72 -12.93 -6.08
CA ILE A 114 3.96 -13.26 -6.76
C ILE A 114 3.71 -13.27 -8.27
N SER A 115 4.40 -12.39 -8.99
CA SER A 115 4.28 -12.25 -10.45
C SER A 115 5.28 -13.11 -11.23
N ALA A 116 6.42 -13.43 -10.62
CA ALA A 116 7.44 -14.28 -11.22
C ALA A 116 8.36 -14.88 -10.15
N LYS A 117 8.94 -16.05 -10.50
CA LYS A 117 10.12 -16.61 -9.85
C LYS A 117 11.22 -16.64 -10.90
N LEU A 118 12.35 -16.05 -10.61
CA LEU A 118 13.46 -15.88 -11.54
C LEU A 118 14.73 -16.51 -10.98
N THR A 119 15.66 -16.87 -11.86
CA THR A 119 17.04 -17.16 -11.47
C THR A 119 17.81 -15.87 -11.21
N LEU A 120 19.02 -15.99 -10.67
CA LEU A 120 19.89 -14.83 -10.43
C LEU A 120 20.30 -14.14 -11.75
N GLU A 121 20.51 -14.93 -12.81
CA GLU A 121 20.84 -14.47 -14.16
C GLU A 121 19.70 -13.65 -14.79
N GLU A 122 18.48 -14.17 -14.69
CA GLU A 122 17.27 -13.52 -15.22
C GLU A 122 16.95 -12.22 -14.49
N MET A 123 17.33 -12.11 -13.22
CA MET A 123 17.11 -10.89 -12.43
C MET A 123 17.84 -9.68 -13.02
N GLY A 124 18.99 -9.87 -13.67
CA GLY A 124 19.74 -8.79 -14.35
C GLY A 124 18.91 -8.10 -15.44
N GLU A 125 18.13 -8.84 -16.20
CA GLU A 125 17.21 -8.29 -17.21
C GLU A 125 15.94 -7.71 -16.57
N GLU A 126 15.42 -8.34 -15.53
CA GLU A 126 14.26 -7.81 -14.83
C GLU A 126 14.52 -6.45 -14.20
N LEU A 127 15.70 -6.21 -13.63
CA LEU A 127 16.08 -4.90 -13.07
C LEU A 127 16.11 -3.79 -14.13
N LYS A 128 16.38 -4.12 -15.38
CA LYS A 128 16.35 -3.14 -16.50
C LYS A 128 14.94 -2.88 -17.00
N THR A 129 14.13 -3.91 -17.07
CA THR A 129 12.81 -3.86 -17.75
C THR A 129 11.65 -3.65 -16.80
N LEU A 130 11.76 -4.09 -15.56
CA LEU A 130 10.70 -4.13 -14.54
C LEU A 130 9.42 -4.81 -15.06
N ARG A 131 9.58 -5.83 -15.91
CA ARG A 131 8.49 -6.49 -16.62
C ARG A 131 7.51 -7.18 -15.66
N TYR A 132 8.05 -7.87 -14.66
CA TYR A 132 7.27 -8.59 -13.66
C TYR A 132 7.06 -7.79 -12.39
N ALA A 133 8.04 -6.98 -11.97
CA ALA A 133 7.97 -6.17 -10.76
C ALA A 133 6.84 -5.13 -10.80
N ARG A 134 6.47 -4.64 -11.96
CA ARG A 134 5.30 -3.76 -12.13
C ARG A 134 3.97 -4.46 -11.85
N LYS A 135 3.91 -5.78 -11.99
CA LYS A 135 2.68 -6.57 -11.81
C LYS A 135 2.51 -7.10 -10.40
N GLY A 136 3.60 -7.34 -9.68
CA GLY A 136 3.58 -7.91 -8.33
C GLY A 136 4.98 -8.12 -7.76
N LYS A 137 5.12 -9.06 -6.84
CA LYS A 137 6.41 -9.40 -6.22
C LYS A 137 7.17 -10.40 -7.09
N VAL A 138 8.45 -10.15 -7.29
CA VAL A 138 9.37 -11.06 -7.95
C VAL A 138 10.20 -11.78 -6.89
N LEU A 139 10.25 -13.09 -6.97
CA LEU A 139 11.14 -13.93 -6.16
C LEU A 139 12.36 -14.33 -6.98
N VAL A 140 13.51 -14.38 -6.35
CA VAL A 140 14.75 -14.85 -6.98
C VAL A 140 15.20 -16.12 -6.27
N SER A 141 15.35 -17.21 -7.04
CA SER A 141 15.94 -18.45 -6.55
C SER A 141 17.46 -18.35 -6.62
N VAL A 142 18.11 -18.43 -5.47
CA VAL A 142 19.58 -18.35 -5.34
C VAL A 142 20.22 -19.75 -5.45
N SER A 143 19.47 -20.81 -5.12
CA SER A 143 19.96 -22.20 -5.05
C SER A 143 19.66 -23.06 -6.29
N GLY A 144 19.08 -22.49 -7.36
CA GLY A 144 18.77 -23.24 -8.58
C GLY A 144 17.60 -24.24 -8.46
N GLU A 145 16.93 -24.30 -7.31
CA GLU A 145 15.69 -25.07 -7.15
C GLU A 145 14.49 -24.24 -7.63
N HIS A 146 13.75 -24.78 -8.58
CA HIS A 146 12.56 -24.17 -9.20
C HIS A 146 11.27 -24.63 -8.53
#